data_58f44993a6dbae2f26606e6e6161ac69
#
_entry.id   58f44993a6dbae2f26606e6e6161ac69
#
_cell.length_a   1.000
_cell.length_b   1.000
_cell.length_c   1.000
_cell.angle_alpha   90.00
_cell.angle_beta   90.00
_cell.angle_gamma   90.00
#
_symmetry.space_group_name_H-M   'P 1'
#
loop_
_entity.id
_entity.type
_entity.pdbx_description
1 polymer ?
#
loop_
_entity_poly.entity_id
_entity_poly.type
_entity_poly.pdbx_seq_one_letter_code
_entity_poly.pdbx_strand_id
1 'polypeptide(L)'
;MMFKHFAVIIIALLLVSIEMRGQYDAAFAHYWAMETSFNPAAVGKETKLNVTAAYAIDMAGFENNPNTMYAAADMPFVFLKGVHGAGVQFMNDKLGLFSHQKLGLQYAPKFKLFGGTASVGVQIGMLSEKFDGSGLDLGDSNDPAFTTSEVNGNALDIGAGIYYVHGDWYCGLSAQHLTAPLINLGETNELQIDRTYYLTGGYNIKLRNPFLSIKPSLLVRTDTKVYRADISGRLVYKTDEKLMYAGLGYSPSTSVTFMVGGSFHGFVLGYSYEVYTSAISAANGSHELFLGYQHDINLVKKGKNKHKSVRIL
;
A
#
# COMPACT_ATOMS: atom_id res chain seq x y z
N MET A 1 -12.12 30.72 16.70
CA MET A 1 -11.22 31.31 15.70
C MET A 1 -10.41 30.23 14.95
N MET A 2 -9.83 29.25 15.61
CA MET A 2 -9.07 28.11 15.00
C MET A 2 -9.84 27.32 13.93
N PHE A 3 -11.12 27.03 14.12
CA PHE A 3 -11.95 26.27 13.14
C PHE A 3 -12.08 26.95 11.77
N LYS A 4 -12.14 28.30 11.74
CA LYS A 4 -12.21 29.03 10.46
C LYS A 4 -10.89 28.96 9.67
N HIS A 5 -9.75 29.01 10.32
CA HIS A 5 -8.45 28.88 9.66
C HIS A 5 -8.21 27.46 9.16
N PHE A 6 -8.66 26.45 9.92
CA PHE A 6 -8.59 25.05 9.49
C PHE A 6 -9.46 24.78 8.25
N ALA A 7 -10.67 25.34 8.19
CA ALA A 7 -11.55 25.25 7.03
C ALA A 7 -10.96 25.95 5.79
N VAL A 8 -10.32 27.11 5.96
CA VAL A 8 -9.67 27.84 4.86
C VAL A 8 -8.46 27.08 4.32
N ILE A 9 -7.66 26.45 5.19
CA ILE A 9 -6.53 25.61 4.77
C ILE A 9 -7.02 24.39 3.98
N ILE A 10 -8.09 23.73 4.44
CA ILE A 10 -8.69 22.60 3.72
C ILE A 10 -9.23 23.05 2.36
N ILE A 11 -9.91 24.19 2.28
CA ILE A 11 -10.43 24.74 1.02
C ILE A 11 -9.28 25.14 0.08
N ALA A 12 -8.21 25.73 0.59
CA ALA A 12 -7.02 26.06 -0.20
C ALA A 12 -6.32 24.83 -0.75
N LEU A 13 -6.24 23.74 0.03
CA LEU A 13 -5.72 22.44 -0.43
C LEU A 13 -6.60 21.78 -1.50
N LEU A 14 -7.91 22.04 -1.48
CA LEU A 14 -8.86 21.51 -2.48
C LEU A 14 -8.84 22.29 -3.81
N LEU A 15 -8.26 23.50 -3.83
CA LEU A 15 -8.23 24.37 -5.03
C LEU A 15 -6.93 24.26 -5.84
N VAL A 16 -5.98 23.43 -5.43
CA VAL A 16 -4.76 23.20 -6.21
C VAL A 16 -5.12 22.32 -7.41
N SER A 17 -5.23 22.93 -8.60
CA SER A 17 -5.34 22.18 -9.85
C SER A 17 -4.02 21.47 -10.13
N ILE A 18 -4.00 20.16 -9.99
CA ILE A 18 -2.84 19.31 -10.26
C ILE A 18 -2.96 18.80 -11.69
N GLU A 19 -1.95 19.05 -12.51
CA GLU A 19 -1.83 18.40 -13.81
C GLU A 19 -1.76 16.88 -13.59
N MET A 20 -2.64 16.11 -14.24
CA MET A 20 -2.62 14.65 -14.18
C MET A 20 -1.47 14.14 -15.03
N ARG A 21 -0.40 13.72 -14.38
CA ARG A 21 0.64 12.88 -14.96
C ARG A 21 0.55 11.50 -14.31
N GLY A 22 0.75 10.44 -15.08
CA GLY A 22 0.74 9.08 -14.56
C GLY A 22 1.85 8.89 -13.52
N GLN A 23 1.55 8.35 -12.35
CA GLN A 23 2.53 7.89 -11.38
C GLN A 23 2.85 6.42 -11.67
N TYR A 24 4.11 6.04 -11.48
CA TYR A 24 4.57 4.68 -11.74
C TYR A 24 3.92 3.65 -10.81
N ASP A 25 3.86 3.94 -9.51
CA ASP A 25 3.33 2.99 -8.53
C ASP A 25 1.81 2.88 -8.55
N ALA A 26 1.30 1.65 -8.55
CA ALA A 26 -0.12 1.36 -8.45
C ALA A 26 -0.77 1.93 -7.19
N ALA A 27 -2.05 2.28 -7.28
CA ALA A 27 -2.85 2.81 -6.20
C ALA A 27 -3.88 1.79 -5.74
N PHE A 28 -4.03 1.63 -4.43
CA PHE A 28 -5.06 0.79 -3.84
C PHE A 28 -6.03 1.62 -3.01
N ALA A 29 -7.31 1.33 -3.13
CA ALA A 29 -8.33 1.95 -2.30
C ALA A 29 -8.18 1.54 -0.82
N HIS A 30 -7.79 0.29 -0.57
CA HIS A 30 -7.50 -0.23 0.77
C HIS A 30 -6.04 0.00 1.20
N TYR A 31 -5.41 1.14 0.81
CA TYR A 31 -4.00 1.45 1.12
C TYR A 31 -3.67 1.31 2.61
N TRP A 32 -4.60 1.59 3.50
CA TRP A 32 -4.45 1.46 4.95
C TRP A 32 -4.28 0.00 5.43
N ALA A 33 -4.70 -0.97 4.63
CA ALA A 33 -4.49 -2.40 4.89
C ALA A 33 -3.23 -2.94 4.21
N MET A 34 -2.74 -2.23 3.18
CA MET A 34 -1.59 -2.60 2.35
C MET A 34 -0.41 -1.65 2.52
N GLU A 35 -0.20 -1.12 3.73
CA GLU A 35 0.87 -0.14 4.00
C GLU A 35 2.26 -0.68 3.69
N THR A 36 2.47 -1.99 3.76
CA THR A 36 3.72 -2.64 3.37
C THR A 36 4.04 -2.50 1.88
N SER A 37 3.05 -2.22 1.02
CA SER A 37 3.29 -1.99 -0.41
C SER A 37 4.15 -0.77 -0.70
N PHE A 38 4.06 0.26 0.15
CA PHE A 38 4.77 1.53 -0.03
C PHE A 38 5.69 1.91 1.14
N ASN A 39 5.52 1.32 2.34
CA ASN A 39 6.38 1.62 3.50
C ASN A 39 6.93 0.34 4.15
N PRO A 40 8.21 0.02 3.96
CA PRO A 40 8.80 -1.18 4.56
C PRO A 40 8.87 -1.13 6.09
N ALA A 41 8.75 0.04 6.72
CA ALA A 41 8.73 0.16 8.17
C ALA A 41 7.41 -0.30 8.80
N ALA A 42 6.35 -0.52 7.99
CA ALA A 42 5.06 -1.01 8.43
C ALA A 42 5.04 -2.53 8.67
N VAL A 43 6.03 -3.31 8.18
CA VAL A 43 6.07 -4.78 8.35
C VAL A 43 6.06 -5.17 9.82
N GLY A 44 5.26 -6.16 10.17
CA GLY A 44 5.13 -6.65 11.54
C GLY A 44 4.65 -5.60 12.53
N LYS A 45 3.88 -4.59 12.10
CA LYS A 45 3.34 -3.54 12.99
C LYS A 45 2.38 -4.10 14.04
N GLU A 46 1.67 -5.16 13.70
CA GLU A 46 0.80 -5.90 14.60
C GLU A 46 1.46 -7.20 15.04
N THR A 47 1.05 -7.73 16.21
CA THR A 47 1.57 -9.01 16.73
C THR A 47 0.83 -10.17 16.05
N LYS A 48 0.87 -10.19 14.72
CA LYS A 48 0.19 -11.15 13.86
C LYS A 48 1.05 -11.53 12.66
N LEU A 49 0.86 -12.74 12.17
CA LEU A 49 1.15 -13.05 10.78
C LEU A 49 0.03 -12.43 9.94
N ASN A 50 0.38 -11.57 9.02
CA ASN A 50 -0.54 -11.01 8.04
C ASN A 50 -0.20 -11.60 6.67
N VAL A 51 -1.19 -12.12 5.98
CA VAL A 51 -1.11 -12.47 4.56
C VAL A 51 -2.16 -11.64 3.85
N THR A 52 -1.78 -10.95 2.80
CA THR A 52 -2.62 -10.00 2.09
C THR A 52 -2.55 -10.29 0.60
N ALA A 53 -3.70 -10.26 -0.06
CA ALA A 53 -3.79 -10.27 -1.51
C ALA A 53 -4.82 -9.22 -1.95
N ALA A 54 -4.57 -8.57 -3.07
CA ALA A 54 -5.52 -7.65 -3.68
C ALA A 54 -5.50 -7.80 -5.20
N TYR A 55 -6.65 -7.57 -5.79
CA TYR A 55 -6.81 -7.47 -7.24
C TYR A 55 -7.63 -6.23 -7.56
N ALA A 56 -7.04 -5.32 -8.31
CA ALA A 56 -7.68 -4.11 -8.78
C ALA A 56 -7.85 -4.15 -10.29
N ILE A 57 -9.01 -3.69 -10.75
CA ILE A 57 -9.35 -3.48 -12.15
C ILE A 57 -9.68 -2.01 -12.29
N ASP A 58 -8.79 -1.24 -12.89
CA ASP A 58 -8.99 0.18 -13.08
C ASP A 58 -9.65 0.49 -14.42
N MET A 59 -10.44 1.56 -14.47
CA MET A 59 -11.13 2.00 -15.69
C MET A 59 -11.89 0.87 -16.38
N ALA A 60 -12.70 0.13 -15.63
CA ALA A 60 -13.47 -0.99 -16.17
C ALA A 60 -14.31 -0.57 -17.38
N GLY A 61 -14.34 -1.41 -18.43
CA GLY A 61 -15.06 -1.12 -19.67
C GLY A 61 -14.19 -0.55 -20.80
N PHE A 62 -12.95 -0.15 -20.54
CA PHE A 62 -11.97 0.12 -21.58
C PHE A 62 -11.23 -1.15 -22.02
N GLU A 63 -10.88 -1.21 -23.29
CA GLU A 63 -10.00 -2.26 -23.82
C GLU A 63 -8.60 -2.09 -23.23
N ASN A 64 -7.96 -3.21 -22.83
CA ASN A 64 -6.65 -3.22 -22.18
C ASN A 64 -6.56 -2.33 -20.91
N ASN A 65 -7.65 -2.24 -20.17
CA ASN A 65 -7.70 -1.48 -18.92
C ASN A 65 -6.64 -1.96 -17.91
N PRO A 66 -6.11 -1.06 -17.06
CA PRO A 66 -5.12 -1.42 -16.06
C PRO A 66 -5.66 -2.45 -15.06
N ASN A 67 -4.82 -3.40 -14.68
CA ASN A 67 -5.14 -4.33 -13.62
C ASN A 67 -3.90 -4.64 -12.79
N THR A 68 -4.08 -4.61 -11.48
CA THR A 68 -3.00 -4.78 -10.51
C THR A 68 -3.28 -5.98 -9.62
N MET A 69 -2.30 -6.87 -9.50
CA MET A 69 -2.28 -7.95 -8.52
C MET A 69 -1.24 -7.61 -7.45
N TYR A 70 -1.62 -7.76 -6.20
CA TYR A 70 -0.73 -7.59 -5.06
C TYR A 70 -0.83 -8.79 -4.13
N ALA A 71 0.30 -9.28 -3.63
CA ALA A 71 0.36 -10.29 -2.59
C ALA A 71 1.51 -9.95 -1.63
N ALA A 72 1.27 -10.08 -0.34
CA ALA A 72 2.28 -9.84 0.68
C ALA A 72 2.07 -10.76 1.88
N ALA A 73 3.16 -11.01 2.60
CA ALA A 73 3.12 -11.61 3.91
C ALA A 73 4.10 -10.89 4.82
N ASP A 74 3.67 -10.55 6.03
CA ASP A 74 4.54 -9.93 7.02
C ASP A 74 4.25 -10.45 8.43
N MET A 75 5.25 -10.41 9.29
CA MET A 75 5.13 -10.83 10.66
C MET A 75 6.16 -10.17 11.57
N PRO A 76 5.86 -9.97 12.85
CA PRO A 76 6.85 -9.61 13.84
C PRO A 76 7.58 -10.88 14.35
N PHE A 77 8.83 -10.69 14.76
CA PHE A 77 9.62 -11.71 15.44
C PHE A 77 10.56 -11.09 16.47
N VAL A 78 11.07 -11.91 17.39
CA VAL A 78 12.02 -11.45 18.40
C VAL A 78 13.43 -11.88 18.02
N PHE A 79 14.32 -10.91 17.87
CA PHE A 79 15.74 -11.13 17.58
C PHE A 79 16.58 -10.16 18.41
N LEU A 80 17.74 -10.60 18.94
CA LEU A 80 18.66 -9.81 19.78
C LEU A 80 17.95 -9.00 20.89
N LYS A 81 16.96 -9.61 21.56
CA LYS A 81 16.12 -9.00 22.61
C LYS A 81 15.20 -7.85 22.13
N GLY A 82 15.18 -7.54 20.84
CA GLY A 82 14.30 -6.55 20.20
C GLY A 82 13.14 -7.21 19.45
N VAL A 83 12.11 -6.45 19.17
CA VAL A 83 11.05 -6.83 18.25
C VAL A 83 11.41 -6.29 16.86
N HIS A 84 11.29 -7.13 15.87
CA HIS A 84 11.58 -6.81 14.47
C HIS A 84 10.39 -7.23 13.62
N GLY A 85 10.22 -6.61 12.47
CA GLY A 85 9.30 -7.04 11.43
C GLY A 85 10.06 -7.58 10.23
N ALA A 86 9.51 -8.59 9.58
CA ALA A 86 9.96 -9.07 8.28
C ALA A 86 8.76 -9.25 7.37
N GLY A 87 8.94 -9.03 6.09
CA GLY A 87 7.90 -9.18 5.10
C GLY A 87 8.45 -9.48 3.71
N VAL A 88 7.57 -10.03 2.90
CA VAL A 88 7.77 -10.24 1.47
C VAL A 88 6.56 -9.70 0.74
N GLN A 89 6.77 -9.08 -0.41
CA GLN A 89 5.70 -8.63 -1.28
C GLN A 89 5.99 -8.94 -2.75
N PHE A 90 4.92 -9.14 -3.46
CA PHE A 90 4.90 -9.25 -4.91
C PHE A 90 3.78 -8.39 -5.47
N MET A 91 4.07 -7.64 -6.51
CA MET A 91 3.09 -6.86 -7.26
C MET A 91 3.29 -7.11 -8.75
N ASN A 92 2.20 -7.23 -9.47
CA ASN A 92 2.19 -7.23 -10.93
C ASN A 92 1.12 -6.24 -11.37
N ASP A 93 1.55 -5.16 -11.98
CA ASP A 93 0.70 -4.11 -12.51
C ASP A 93 0.76 -4.13 -14.03
N LYS A 94 -0.38 -4.39 -14.67
CA LYS A 94 -0.51 -4.43 -16.11
C LYS A 94 -1.21 -3.18 -16.59
N LEU A 95 -0.54 -2.39 -17.42
CA LEU A 95 -1.02 -1.13 -17.96
C LEU A 95 -0.92 -1.16 -19.50
N GLY A 96 -1.99 -1.54 -20.17
CA GLY A 96 -1.99 -1.71 -21.61
C GLY A 96 -1.01 -2.81 -22.03
N LEU A 97 0.02 -2.42 -22.79
CA LEU A 97 1.07 -3.31 -23.27
C LEU A 97 2.25 -3.47 -22.30
N PHE A 98 2.28 -2.66 -21.24
CA PHE A 98 3.31 -2.73 -20.19
C PHE A 98 2.88 -3.63 -19.05
N SER A 99 3.84 -4.36 -18.50
CA SER A 99 3.67 -5.11 -17.25
C SER A 99 4.83 -4.80 -16.31
N HIS A 100 4.50 -4.24 -15.15
CA HIS A 100 5.44 -3.84 -14.11
C HIS A 100 5.36 -4.87 -12.98
N GLN A 101 6.44 -5.61 -12.75
CA GLN A 101 6.51 -6.59 -11.67
C GLN A 101 7.51 -6.11 -10.61
N LYS A 102 7.11 -6.20 -9.36
CA LYS A 102 7.93 -5.84 -8.20
C LYS A 102 7.93 -6.99 -7.20
N LEU A 103 9.12 -7.50 -6.89
CA LEU A 103 9.35 -8.43 -5.79
C LEU A 103 10.18 -7.73 -4.73
N GLY A 104 9.75 -7.74 -3.46
CA GLY A 104 10.43 -7.05 -2.37
C GLY A 104 10.56 -7.90 -1.12
N LEU A 105 11.73 -7.85 -0.48
CA LEU A 105 12.00 -8.35 0.86
C LEU A 105 12.15 -7.17 1.80
N GLN A 106 11.47 -7.21 2.94
CA GLN A 106 11.36 -6.09 3.86
C GLN A 106 11.82 -6.50 5.26
N TYR A 107 12.48 -5.56 5.94
CA TYR A 107 12.93 -5.73 7.31
C TYR A 107 12.79 -4.41 8.08
N ALA A 108 12.28 -4.48 9.32
CA ALA A 108 12.09 -3.31 10.17
C ALA A 108 12.34 -3.61 11.65
N PRO A 109 13.45 -3.16 12.25
CA PRO A 109 13.63 -3.10 13.69
C PRO A 109 12.65 -2.11 14.32
N LYS A 110 12.18 -2.44 15.53
CA LYS A 110 11.20 -1.66 16.28
C LYS A 110 11.77 -1.18 17.61
N PHE A 111 11.47 0.07 17.94
CA PHE A 111 11.99 0.73 19.13
C PHE A 111 10.85 1.35 19.94
N LYS A 112 10.95 1.28 21.27
CA LYS A 112 10.06 2.06 22.15
C LYS A 112 10.58 3.49 22.22
N LEU A 113 9.76 4.45 21.82
CA LEU A 113 10.13 5.87 21.77
C LEU A 113 8.92 6.72 22.17
N PHE A 114 9.11 7.68 23.09
CA PHE A 114 8.06 8.64 23.54
C PHE A 114 6.70 7.99 23.84
N GLY A 115 6.70 6.82 24.49
CA GLY A 115 5.46 6.10 24.82
C GLY A 115 4.81 5.33 23.67
N GLY A 116 5.31 5.47 22.45
CA GLY A 116 4.89 4.75 21.27
C GLY A 116 5.91 3.70 20.81
N THR A 117 5.71 3.23 19.59
CA THR A 117 6.62 2.31 18.90
C THR A 117 7.03 2.92 17.57
N ALA A 118 8.32 3.19 17.42
CA ALA A 118 8.94 3.60 16.17
C ALA A 118 9.49 2.38 15.44
N SER A 119 9.43 2.40 14.12
CA SER A 119 10.06 1.40 13.23
C SER A 119 10.87 2.13 12.17
N VAL A 120 12.01 1.57 11.81
CA VAL A 120 12.79 1.99 10.64
C VAL A 120 12.85 0.79 9.72
N GLY A 121 12.42 0.94 8.47
CA GLY A 121 12.29 -0.16 7.53
C GLY A 121 13.18 0.03 6.32
N VAL A 122 13.66 -1.08 5.80
CA VAL A 122 14.36 -1.16 4.51
C VAL A 122 13.72 -2.25 3.66
N GLN A 123 13.75 -2.02 2.36
CA GLN A 123 13.34 -2.98 1.35
C GLN A 123 14.47 -3.16 0.35
N ILE A 124 14.72 -4.40 -0.03
CA ILE A 124 15.53 -4.73 -1.20
C ILE A 124 14.64 -5.56 -2.10
N GLY A 125 14.60 -5.22 -3.37
CA GLY A 125 13.72 -5.86 -4.32
C GLY A 125 14.27 -5.85 -5.74
N MET A 126 13.49 -6.44 -6.61
CA MET A 126 13.73 -6.47 -8.05
C MET A 126 12.49 -5.95 -8.76
N LEU A 127 12.72 -5.06 -9.71
CA LEU A 127 11.73 -4.62 -10.69
C LEU A 127 11.97 -5.38 -11.99
N SER A 128 10.90 -5.81 -12.62
CA SER A 128 10.93 -6.42 -13.95
C SER A 128 9.88 -5.72 -14.80
N GLU A 129 10.36 -5.04 -15.82
CA GLU A 129 9.55 -4.33 -16.79
C GLU A 129 9.45 -5.15 -18.06
N LYS A 130 8.22 -5.28 -18.57
CA LYS A 130 7.93 -6.00 -19.79
C LYS A 130 7.07 -5.12 -20.70
N PHE A 131 7.45 -5.04 -21.96
CA PHE A 131 6.63 -4.45 -23.02
C PHE A 131 6.33 -5.52 -24.06
N ASP A 132 5.05 -5.72 -24.36
CA ASP A 132 4.58 -6.68 -25.36
C ASP A 132 4.01 -5.94 -26.57
N GLY A 133 4.85 -5.77 -27.59
CA GLY A 133 4.49 -5.13 -28.85
C GLY A 133 3.88 -6.08 -29.89
N SER A 134 3.70 -7.37 -29.56
CA SER A 134 3.26 -8.38 -30.52
C SER A 134 1.86 -8.17 -31.09
N GLY A 135 1.03 -7.40 -30.40
CA GLY A 135 -0.34 -7.05 -30.81
C GLY A 135 -0.47 -5.69 -31.52
N LEU A 136 0.64 -4.98 -31.75
CA LEU A 136 0.62 -3.69 -32.44
C LEU A 136 0.56 -3.86 -33.96
N ASP A 137 -0.45 -3.24 -34.57
CA ASP A 137 -0.47 -3.05 -36.02
C ASP A 137 0.23 -1.71 -36.34
N LEU A 138 1.49 -1.79 -36.72
CA LEU A 138 2.35 -0.63 -36.94
C LEU A 138 2.21 -0.02 -38.33
N GLY A 139 1.34 -0.57 -39.22
CA GLY A 139 1.22 -0.08 -40.59
C GLY A 139 2.54 -0.13 -41.40
N ASP A 140 3.68 0.10 -40.76
CA ASP A 140 5.05 -0.09 -41.26
C ASP A 140 5.81 -1.01 -40.30
N SER A 141 6.03 -2.23 -40.70
CA SER A 141 6.67 -3.29 -39.90
C SER A 141 8.17 -3.09 -39.65
N ASN A 142 8.79 -2.06 -40.26
CA ASN A 142 10.22 -1.77 -40.16
C ASN A 142 10.54 -0.49 -39.37
N ASP A 143 9.60 0.07 -38.62
CA ASP A 143 9.90 1.23 -37.77
C ASP A 143 10.82 0.80 -36.58
N PRO A 144 12.09 1.27 -36.55
CA PRO A 144 13.03 0.89 -35.50
C PRO A 144 12.68 1.50 -34.13
N ALA A 145 11.73 2.44 -34.07
CA ALA A 145 11.28 3.04 -32.81
C ALA A 145 10.33 2.15 -32.03
N PHE A 146 9.71 1.17 -32.71
CA PHE A 146 8.77 0.23 -32.09
C PHE A 146 9.21 -1.21 -32.31
N THR A 147 9.30 -1.96 -31.24
CA THR A 147 9.51 -3.42 -31.35
C THR A 147 8.16 -4.13 -31.41
N THR A 148 8.00 -4.99 -32.41
CA THR A 148 6.86 -5.91 -32.52
C THR A 148 7.06 -7.19 -31.71
N SER A 149 8.19 -7.31 -31.01
CA SER A 149 8.51 -8.42 -30.14
C SER A 149 8.31 -8.05 -28.66
N GLU A 150 8.24 -9.06 -27.82
CA GLU A 150 8.30 -8.91 -26.39
C GLU A 150 9.71 -8.51 -25.96
N VAL A 151 9.84 -7.43 -25.19
CA VAL A 151 11.10 -7.01 -24.59
C VAL A 151 10.91 -6.88 -23.08
N ASN A 152 11.95 -7.21 -22.33
CA ASN A 152 11.95 -7.11 -20.88
C ASN A 152 13.29 -6.54 -20.38
N GLY A 153 13.23 -5.97 -19.18
CA GLY A 153 14.38 -5.48 -18.47
C GLY A 153 14.17 -5.60 -16.96
N ASN A 154 15.27 -5.73 -16.23
CA ASN A 154 15.24 -5.89 -14.79
C ASN A 154 16.16 -4.88 -14.11
N ALA A 155 15.79 -4.45 -12.90
CA ALA A 155 16.64 -3.60 -12.08
C ALA A 155 16.51 -3.92 -10.59
N LEU A 156 17.56 -3.62 -9.83
CA LEU A 156 17.53 -3.65 -8.37
C LEU A 156 16.76 -2.45 -7.86
N ASP A 157 15.85 -2.68 -6.93
CA ASP A 157 15.06 -1.66 -6.26
C ASP A 157 15.36 -1.62 -4.77
N ILE A 158 15.44 -0.41 -4.22
CA ILE A 158 15.65 -0.17 -2.80
C ILE A 158 14.58 0.81 -2.31
N GLY A 159 13.98 0.47 -1.19
CA GLY A 159 13.05 1.34 -0.47
C GLY A 159 13.47 1.49 1.00
N ALA A 160 13.12 2.61 1.60
CA ALA A 160 13.31 2.87 3.02
C ALA A 160 12.12 3.62 3.60
N GLY A 161 11.93 3.49 4.92
CA GLY A 161 10.85 4.21 5.58
C GLY A 161 11.02 4.28 7.08
N ILE A 162 10.20 5.12 7.67
CA ILE A 162 9.98 5.22 9.10
C ILE A 162 8.47 5.11 9.38
N TYR A 163 8.13 4.55 10.51
CA TYR A 163 6.75 4.39 10.92
C TYR A 163 6.64 4.54 12.44
N TYR A 164 5.64 5.26 12.90
CA TYR A 164 5.43 5.51 14.32
C TYR A 164 3.97 5.28 14.69
N VAL A 165 3.76 4.52 15.76
CA VAL A 165 2.43 4.24 16.33
C VAL A 165 2.42 4.68 17.79
N HIS A 166 1.44 5.49 18.17
CA HIS A 166 1.23 5.92 19.54
C HIS A 166 -0.26 5.91 19.88
N GLY A 167 -0.68 4.98 20.74
CA GLY A 167 -2.08 4.87 21.15
C GLY A 167 -3.01 4.64 19.96
N ASP A 168 -3.86 5.63 19.70
CA ASP A 168 -4.89 5.56 18.67
C ASP A 168 -4.49 6.20 17.32
N TRP A 169 -3.24 6.67 17.17
CA TRP A 169 -2.78 7.28 15.93
C TRP A 169 -1.47 6.69 15.42
N TYR A 170 -1.24 6.83 14.15
CA TYR A 170 0.00 6.47 13.50
C TYR A 170 0.38 7.46 12.43
N CYS A 171 1.67 7.52 12.11
CA CYS A 171 2.19 8.19 10.93
C CYS A 171 3.37 7.43 10.35
N GLY A 172 3.61 7.61 9.06
CA GLY A 172 4.71 6.99 8.36
C GLY A 172 5.21 7.85 7.22
N LEU A 173 6.52 7.79 6.98
CA LEU A 173 7.19 8.38 5.83
C LEU A 173 8.00 7.28 5.15
N SER A 174 8.00 7.25 3.83
CA SER A 174 8.82 6.30 3.10
C SER A 174 9.23 6.85 1.73
N ALA A 175 10.25 6.25 1.17
CA ALA A 175 10.69 6.46 -0.19
C ALA A 175 10.94 5.11 -0.85
N GLN A 176 10.39 4.93 -2.04
CA GLN A 176 10.59 3.80 -2.92
C GLN A 176 11.47 4.21 -4.09
N HIS A 177 12.02 3.23 -4.78
CA HIS A 177 12.87 3.44 -5.96
C HIS A 177 14.05 4.38 -5.69
N LEU A 178 14.72 4.21 -4.53
CA LEU A 178 15.83 5.06 -4.11
C LEU A 178 17.00 5.01 -5.08
N THR A 179 17.20 3.90 -5.78
CA THR A 179 18.21 3.72 -6.82
C THR A 179 17.88 4.52 -8.09
N ALA A 180 16.60 4.96 -8.25
CA ALA A 180 16.08 5.56 -9.47
C ALA A 180 16.57 4.79 -10.72
N PRO A 181 16.19 3.50 -10.83
CA PRO A 181 16.79 2.63 -11.83
C PRO A 181 16.40 3.04 -13.25
N LEU A 182 17.36 2.94 -14.16
CA LEU A 182 17.15 3.01 -15.58
C LEU A 182 17.10 1.59 -16.12
N ILE A 183 15.99 1.21 -16.72
CA ILE A 183 15.76 -0.13 -17.25
C ILE A 183 15.77 -0.08 -18.78
N ASN A 184 16.67 -0.86 -19.38
CA ASN A 184 16.74 -0.97 -20.82
C ASN A 184 15.69 -1.97 -21.31
N LEU A 185 14.82 -1.53 -22.20
CA LEU A 185 13.77 -2.33 -22.86
C LEU A 185 14.18 -2.55 -24.33
N GLY A 186 14.83 -3.67 -24.59
CA GLY A 186 15.43 -3.94 -25.89
C GLY A 186 16.73 -3.14 -26.13
N GLU A 187 17.02 -2.82 -27.38
CA GLU A 187 18.28 -2.17 -27.78
C GLU A 187 18.21 -0.64 -27.74
N THR A 188 17.02 -0.06 -27.86
CA THR A 188 16.85 1.38 -28.13
C THR A 188 16.01 2.12 -27.10
N ASN A 189 15.23 1.43 -26.25
CA ASN A 189 14.31 2.07 -25.34
C ASN A 189 14.81 1.96 -23.89
N GLU A 190 14.67 3.05 -23.16
CA GLU A 190 15.04 3.16 -21.74
C GLU A 190 13.84 3.65 -20.93
N LEU A 191 13.53 2.97 -19.83
CA LEU A 191 12.54 3.40 -18.85
C LEU A 191 13.22 3.85 -17.57
N GLN A 192 13.11 5.14 -17.28
CA GLN A 192 13.57 5.71 -16.02
C GLN A 192 12.46 5.64 -14.98
N ILE A 193 12.72 4.98 -13.85
CA ILE A 193 11.80 4.94 -12.72
C ILE A 193 12.22 6.00 -11.70
N ASP A 194 11.35 6.99 -11.48
CA ASP A 194 11.63 8.07 -10.54
C ASP A 194 11.40 7.62 -9.08
N ARG A 195 12.09 8.27 -8.15
CA ARG A 195 11.86 8.05 -6.70
C ARG A 195 10.48 8.51 -6.31
N THR A 196 9.77 7.69 -5.57
CA THR A 196 8.44 8.01 -5.08
C THR A 196 8.45 8.13 -3.55
N TYR A 197 7.92 9.22 -3.04
CA TYR A 197 7.84 9.53 -1.62
C TYR A 197 6.40 9.40 -1.13
N TYR A 198 6.25 8.85 0.07
CA TYR A 198 4.95 8.60 0.68
C TYR A 198 4.88 9.19 2.09
N LEU A 199 3.76 9.82 2.39
CA LEU A 199 3.35 10.22 3.74
C LEU A 199 2.03 9.53 4.04
N THR A 200 1.95 8.78 5.12
CA THR A 200 0.71 8.17 5.58
C THR A 200 0.41 8.53 7.02
N GLY A 201 -0.85 8.50 7.38
CA GLY A 201 -1.29 8.71 8.75
C GLY A 201 -2.73 8.31 8.95
N GLY A 202 -3.07 8.04 10.20
CA GLY A 202 -4.44 7.71 10.57
C GLY A 202 -4.69 7.81 12.05
N TYR A 203 -5.98 7.80 12.39
CA TYR A 203 -6.45 7.90 13.74
C TYR A 203 -7.60 6.92 14.00
N ASN A 204 -7.76 6.48 15.24
CA ASN A 204 -8.86 5.64 15.69
C ASN A 204 -9.74 6.40 16.69
N ILE A 205 -10.86 6.96 16.23
CA ILE A 205 -11.82 7.69 17.04
C ILE A 205 -12.80 6.69 17.64
N LYS A 206 -12.68 6.41 18.94
CA LYS A 206 -13.61 5.55 19.67
C LYS A 206 -14.91 6.32 19.91
N LEU A 207 -16.04 5.71 19.56
CA LEU A 207 -17.35 6.29 19.78
C LEU A 207 -17.92 5.90 21.16
N ARG A 208 -19.04 6.49 21.53
CA ARG A 208 -19.76 6.17 22.79
C ARG A 208 -20.14 4.71 22.87
N ASN A 209 -20.51 4.09 21.73
CA ASN A 209 -20.70 2.66 21.60
C ASN A 209 -19.32 2.02 21.50
N PRO A 210 -18.91 1.12 22.43
CA PRO A 210 -17.59 0.51 22.45
C PRO A 210 -17.30 -0.39 21.24
N PHE A 211 -18.33 -0.83 20.53
CA PHE A 211 -18.20 -1.65 19.32
C PHE A 211 -17.96 -0.80 18.06
N LEU A 212 -18.17 0.52 18.15
CA LEU A 212 -18.06 1.41 17.00
C LEU A 212 -16.84 2.33 17.11
N SER A 213 -16.15 2.49 16.00
CA SER A 213 -15.08 3.49 15.86
C SER A 213 -15.09 4.10 14.46
N ILE A 214 -14.59 5.32 14.34
CA ILE A 214 -14.33 5.97 13.05
C ILE A 214 -12.82 5.98 12.85
N LYS A 215 -12.36 5.52 11.68
CA LYS A 215 -10.94 5.46 11.33
C LYS A 215 -10.66 6.32 10.10
N PRO A 216 -10.40 7.63 10.28
CA PRO A 216 -9.85 8.45 9.23
C PRO A 216 -8.40 8.04 8.93
N SER A 217 -8.03 8.11 7.65
CA SER A 217 -6.65 7.88 7.19
C SER A 217 -6.34 8.74 5.96
N LEU A 218 -5.06 8.98 5.75
CA LEU A 218 -4.50 9.76 4.66
C LEU A 218 -3.29 9.04 4.09
N LEU A 219 -3.19 9.04 2.77
CA LEU A 219 -1.98 8.71 2.04
C LEU A 219 -1.68 9.84 1.04
N VAL A 220 -0.49 10.40 1.10
CA VAL A 220 0.03 11.31 0.08
C VAL A 220 1.23 10.67 -0.56
N ARG A 221 1.31 10.71 -1.88
CA ARG A 221 2.45 10.22 -2.65
C ARG A 221 2.87 11.25 -3.68
N THR A 222 4.15 11.28 -3.98
CA THR A 222 4.75 12.19 -4.96
C THR A 222 6.05 11.62 -5.51
N ASP A 223 6.26 11.81 -6.80
CA ASP A 223 7.55 11.63 -7.47
C ASP A 223 8.32 12.96 -7.63
N THR A 224 7.93 13.99 -6.86
CA THR A 224 8.38 15.38 -6.93
C THR A 224 7.82 16.19 -8.10
N LYS A 225 7.26 15.55 -9.11
CA LYS A 225 6.65 16.19 -10.29
C LYS A 225 5.13 16.28 -10.13
N VAL A 226 4.54 15.23 -9.56
CA VAL A 226 3.10 15.09 -9.38
C VAL A 226 2.79 14.67 -7.95
N TYR A 227 1.63 15.10 -7.44
CA TYR A 227 1.11 14.73 -6.12
C TYR A 227 -0.21 14.02 -6.27
N ARG A 228 -0.41 12.96 -5.50
CA ARG A 228 -1.73 12.38 -5.27
C ARG A 228 -1.96 12.25 -3.76
N ALA A 229 -3.16 12.65 -3.34
CA ALA A 229 -3.61 12.48 -1.97
C ALA A 229 -4.87 11.60 -1.97
N ASP A 230 -4.88 10.59 -1.13
CA ASP A 230 -6.01 9.69 -0.92
C ASP A 230 -6.44 9.84 0.55
N ILE A 231 -7.64 10.35 0.79
CA ILE A 231 -8.22 10.56 2.11
C ILE A 231 -9.35 9.57 2.28
N SER A 232 -9.40 8.85 3.38
CA SER A 232 -10.51 7.93 3.65
C SER A 232 -11.02 8.02 5.07
N GLY A 233 -12.31 7.70 5.24
CA GLY A 233 -12.96 7.57 6.53
C GLY A 233 -13.77 6.29 6.57
N ARG A 234 -13.57 5.48 7.60
CA ARG A 234 -14.26 4.19 7.77
C ARG A 234 -14.99 4.15 9.11
N LEU A 235 -16.26 3.79 9.07
CA LEU A 235 -17.00 3.37 10.25
C LEU A 235 -16.76 1.88 10.45
N VAL A 236 -16.21 1.51 11.59
CA VAL A 236 -15.84 0.13 11.93
C VAL A 236 -16.69 -0.35 13.10
N TYR A 237 -17.39 -1.46 12.91
CA TYR A 237 -18.06 -2.22 13.95
C TYR A 237 -17.20 -3.43 14.28
N LYS A 238 -16.76 -3.56 15.54
CA LYS A 238 -15.87 -4.63 15.99
C LYS A 238 -16.42 -5.30 17.23
N THR A 239 -16.54 -6.62 17.17
CA THR A 239 -16.77 -7.51 18.31
C THR A 239 -15.56 -8.42 18.50
N ASP A 240 -15.59 -9.32 19.50
CA ASP A 240 -14.51 -10.28 19.74
C ASP A 240 -14.27 -11.23 18.56
N GLU A 241 -15.33 -11.59 17.85
CA GLU A 241 -15.27 -12.60 16.78
C GLU A 241 -15.21 -12.01 15.37
N LYS A 242 -15.75 -10.83 15.17
CA LYS A 242 -15.90 -10.23 13.83
C LYS A 242 -15.70 -8.74 13.83
N LEU A 243 -15.23 -8.27 12.69
CA LEU A 243 -15.12 -6.86 12.36
C LEU A 243 -15.84 -6.62 11.03
N MET A 244 -16.59 -5.55 10.94
CA MET A 244 -17.21 -5.06 9.69
C MET A 244 -16.89 -3.59 9.54
N TYR A 245 -16.74 -3.14 8.31
CA TYR A 245 -16.56 -1.71 8.03
C TYR A 245 -17.30 -1.29 6.76
N ALA A 246 -17.69 -0.04 6.75
CA ALA A 246 -18.05 0.71 5.56
C ALA A 246 -17.30 2.04 5.54
N GLY A 247 -16.88 2.49 4.39
CA GLY A 247 -16.04 3.67 4.27
C GLY A 247 -16.22 4.42 2.97
N LEU A 248 -15.75 5.66 3.01
CA LEU A 248 -15.66 6.55 1.86
C LEU A 248 -14.22 7.00 1.71
N GLY A 249 -13.75 7.03 0.47
CA GLY A 249 -12.50 7.62 0.05
C GLY A 249 -12.74 8.82 -0.85
N TYR A 250 -11.81 9.75 -0.83
CA TYR A 250 -11.78 10.90 -1.71
C TYR A 250 -10.35 11.17 -2.14
N SER A 251 -10.13 11.16 -3.44
CA SER A 251 -8.87 11.57 -4.08
C SER A 251 -9.14 12.86 -4.84
N PRO A 252 -8.66 14.02 -4.34
CA PRO A 252 -8.90 15.30 -4.98
C PRO A 252 -8.58 15.29 -6.48
N SER A 253 -9.49 15.83 -7.30
CA SER A 253 -9.40 15.89 -8.77
C SER A 253 -9.34 14.54 -9.48
N THR A 254 -9.51 13.42 -8.78
CA THR A 254 -9.44 12.08 -9.37
C THR A 254 -10.75 11.33 -9.20
N SER A 255 -11.19 11.06 -7.94
CA SER A 255 -12.27 10.10 -7.71
C SER A 255 -12.88 10.18 -6.31
N VAL A 256 -14.03 9.51 -6.19
CA VAL A 256 -14.67 9.14 -4.92
C VAL A 256 -14.76 7.62 -4.86
N THR A 257 -14.41 7.04 -3.71
CA THR A 257 -14.37 5.59 -3.51
C THR A 257 -15.34 5.16 -2.41
N PHE A 258 -16.10 4.12 -2.67
CA PHE A 258 -16.93 3.43 -1.69
C PHE A 258 -16.24 2.13 -1.28
N MET A 259 -16.18 1.85 0.02
CA MET A 259 -15.51 0.67 0.57
C MET A 259 -16.43 -0.07 1.55
N VAL A 260 -16.45 -1.38 1.46
CA VAL A 260 -17.09 -2.26 2.43
C VAL A 260 -16.22 -3.48 2.69
N GLY A 261 -16.31 -4.04 3.87
CA GLY A 261 -15.59 -5.29 4.16
C GLY A 261 -15.71 -5.72 5.60
N GLY A 262 -14.97 -6.76 5.94
CA GLY A 262 -14.97 -7.28 7.28
C GLY A 262 -13.94 -8.37 7.50
N SER A 263 -13.85 -8.82 8.75
CA SER A 263 -13.03 -9.97 9.12
C SER A 263 -13.82 -10.94 10.00
N PHE A 264 -13.54 -12.23 9.81
CA PHE A 264 -14.14 -13.31 10.56
C PHE A 264 -13.12 -14.45 10.68
N HIS A 265 -12.86 -14.90 11.92
CA HIS A 265 -11.90 -15.96 12.22
C HIS A 265 -10.51 -15.77 11.56
N GLY A 266 -10.03 -14.53 11.50
CA GLY A 266 -8.74 -14.19 10.90
C GLY A 266 -8.78 -13.94 9.39
N PHE A 267 -9.82 -14.36 8.68
CA PHE A 267 -10.00 -14.01 7.27
C PHE A 267 -10.56 -12.60 7.16
N VAL A 268 -10.00 -11.82 6.25
CA VAL A 268 -10.41 -10.45 5.93
C VAL A 268 -10.84 -10.41 4.49
N LEU A 269 -11.98 -9.78 4.23
CA LEU A 269 -12.49 -9.52 2.88
C LEU A 269 -12.86 -8.05 2.78
N GLY A 270 -12.47 -7.40 1.70
CA GLY A 270 -12.86 -6.05 1.39
C GLY A 270 -13.13 -5.88 -0.09
N TYR A 271 -14.05 -4.99 -0.40
CA TYR A 271 -14.38 -4.58 -1.76
C TYR A 271 -14.47 -3.06 -1.80
N SER A 272 -13.95 -2.47 -2.86
CA SER A 272 -14.18 -1.06 -3.15
C SER A 272 -14.62 -0.83 -4.59
N TYR A 273 -15.38 0.24 -4.74
CA TYR A 273 -15.78 0.80 -6.03
C TYR A 273 -15.39 2.27 -6.10
N GLU A 274 -14.59 2.61 -7.08
CA GLU A 274 -14.09 3.97 -7.31
C GLU A 274 -14.79 4.59 -8.52
N VAL A 275 -15.35 5.77 -8.32
CA VAL A 275 -16.00 6.56 -9.36
C VAL A 275 -15.12 7.76 -9.70
N TYR A 276 -14.70 7.85 -10.94
CA TYR A 276 -13.89 8.98 -11.42
C TYR A 276 -14.71 10.26 -11.54
N THR A 277 -14.18 11.33 -10.98
CA THR A 277 -14.76 12.69 -11.05
C THR A 277 -14.01 13.57 -12.04
N SER A 278 -12.94 13.07 -12.63
CA SER A 278 -12.10 13.72 -13.65
C SER A 278 -12.62 13.46 -15.07
N ALA A 279 -11.87 13.95 -16.07
CA ALA A 279 -12.18 13.76 -17.49
C ALA A 279 -12.26 12.30 -17.97
N ILE A 280 -11.76 11.33 -17.14
CA ILE A 280 -11.84 9.89 -17.38
C ILE A 280 -13.18 9.30 -16.91
N SER A 281 -14.17 10.12 -16.59
CA SER A 281 -15.49 9.70 -16.08
C SER A 281 -16.31 8.79 -17.03
N ALA A 282 -15.87 8.63 -18.28
CA ALA A 282 -16.48 7.72 -19.24
C ALA A 282 -16.26 6.23 -18.93
N ALA A 283 -15.33 5.88 -18.02
CA ALA A 283 -15.12 4.51 -17.55
C ALA A 283 -16.23 4.06 -16.60
N ASN A 284 -16.43 2.75 -16.51
CA ASN A 284 -17.34 2.13 -15.53
C ASN A 284 -16.74 2.09 -14.10
N GLY A 285 -15.80 3.00 -13.79
CA GLY A 285 -15.12 3.07 -12.52
C GLY A 285 -14.00 2.05 -12.36
N SER A 286 -13.50 1.92 -11.12
CA SER A 286 -12.51 0.89 -10.74
C SER A 286 -13.07 0.01 -9.65
N HIS A 287 -12.67 -1.24 -9.67
CA HIS A 287 -13.07 -2.26 -8.70
C HIS A 287 -11.83 -2.84 -8.04
N GLU A 288 -11.84 -2.95 -6.73
CA GLU A 288 -10.77 -3.61 -5.98
C GLU A 288 -11.36 -4.66 -5.05
N LEU A 289 -10.82 -5.86 -5.13
CA LEU A 289 -11.06 -6.95 -4.19
C LEU A 289 -9.82 -7.13 -3.31
N PHE A 290 -10.01 -7.08 -2.01
CA PHE A 290 -8.97 -7.27 -1.00
C PHE A 290 -9.27 -8.51 -0.18
N LEU A 291 -8.29 -9.39 -0.05
CA LEU A 291 -8.31 -10.61 0.75
C LEU A 291 -7.17 -10.58 1.75
N GLY A 292 -7.43 -11.02 2.96
CA GLY A 292 -6.41 -11.11 4.00
C GLY A 292 -6.61 -12.32 4.89
N TYR A 293 -5.52 -12.75 5.51
CA TYR A 293 -5.53 -13.70 6.62
C TYR A 293 -4.63 -13.20 7.72
N GLN A 294 -5.14 -13.18 8.94
CA GLN A 294 -4.43 -12.73 10.14
C GLN A 294 -4.41 -13.84 11.18
N HIS A 295 -3.23 -14.15 11.69
CA HIS A 295 -3.06 -15.12 12.75
C HIS A 295 -2.21 -14.53 13.88
N ASP A 296 -2.71 -14.58 15.12
CA ASP A 296 -2.02 -14.03 16.28
C ASP A 296 -0.72 -14.80 16.57
N ILE A 297 0.38 -14.06 16.77
CA ILE A 297 1.70 -14.62 17.10
C ILE A 297 2.01 -14.32 18.55
N ASN A 298 2.40 -15.36 19.30
CA ASN A 298 2.89 -15.18 20.65
C ASN A 298 4.40 -14.89 20.65
N LEU A 299 4.76 -13.63 20.84
CA LEU A 299 6.16 -13.19 20.94
C LEU A 299 6.80 -13.43 22.31
N VAL A 300 6.02 -13.81 23.30
CA VAL A 300 6.54 -14.09 24.66
C VAL A 300 7.24 -15.44 24.64
N LYS A 301 8.56 -15.45 24.88
CA LYS A 301 9.27 -16.72 25.15
C LYS A 301 8.62 -17.36 26.37
N LYS A 302 8.01 -18.54 26.23
CA LYS A 302 7.70 -19.41 27.37
C LYS A 302 9.00 -19.68 28.10
N GLY A 303 9.23 -19.03 29.24
CA GLY A 303 10.35 -19.33 30.09
C GLY A 303 10.30 -20.83 30.43
N LYS A 304 11.35 -21.58 30.11
CA LYS A 304 11.50 -22.90 30.68
C LYS A 304 11.62 -22.70 32.17
N ASN A 305 10.54 -22.92 32.92
CA ASN A 305 10.60 -23.06 34.38
C ASN A 305 11.54 -24.23 34.71
N LYS A 306 12.79 -23.90 34.99
CA LYS A 306 13.81 -24.89 35.45
C LYS A 306 13.63 -25.25 36.91
N HIS A 307 12.67 -24.69 37.60
CA HIS A 307 12.41 -25.09 39.00
C HIS A 307 11.46 -26.28 39.01
N LYS A 308 12.05 -27.49 38.95
CA LYS A 308 11.42 -28.65 39.54
C LYS A 308 11.37 -28.38 41.04
N SER A 309 10.20 -28.20 41.60
CA SER A 309 9.98 -28.24 43.03
C SER A 309 10.41 -29.63 43.52
N VAL A 310 11.56 -29.71 44.18
CA VAL A 310 11.94 -30.89 44.97
C VAL A 310 11.12 -30.79 46.22
N ARG A 311 10.00 -31.51 46.30
CA ARG A 311 9.36 -31.83 47.59
C ARG A 311 10.30 -32.82 48.28
N ILE A 312 11.00 -32.33 49.30
CA ILE A 312 11.66 -33.18 50.31
C ILE A 312 10.51 -33.59 51.25
N LEU A 313 10.23 -34.89 51.32
CA LEU A 313 9.38 -35.52 52.33
C LEU A 313 10.11 -35.52 53.67
#